data_e473e3e68e13a08f768f02973d715a2a
#
_entry.id   e473e3e68e13a08f768f02973d715a2a
#
_cell.length_a   1.000
_cell.length_b   1.000
_cell.length_c   1.000
_cell.angle_alpha   90.00
_cell.angle_beta   90.00
_cell.angle_gamma   90.00
#
_symmetry.space_group_name_H-M   'P 1'
#
loop_
_entity.id
_entity.type
_entity.pdbx_description
1 polymer ?
#
loop_
_entity_poly.entity_id
_entity_poly.type
_entity_poly.pdbx_seq_one_letter_code
_entity_poly.pdbx_strand_id
1 'polypeptide(L)'
;LQSSYNALMGQINPHFFFNSLNGLNSLIRAGEQEKTLEYLEGLSNVFRYILQSNHKTLVSLDEELQFVKAYTYLLGVRYEHKLFFSIQVEETYMRKKLPILSLLPLIENAVKHNVISKRHPLQIQIYTKSDNWLVILNSIRPKMEETVGHGIGLKNLRER
;
A
#
# COMPACT_ATOMS: atom_id res chain seq x y z
N LEU A 1 -2.29 -17.00 -22.65
CA LEU A 1 -2.32 -15.53 -22.64
C LEU A 1 -3.49 -14.97 -21.81
N GLN A 2 -4.70 -15.51 -21.91
CA GLN A 2 -5.87 -15.02 -21.18
C GLN A 2 -5.86 -15.38 -19.68
N SER A 3 -5.31 -16.54 -19.31
CA SER A 3 -5.15 -16.94 -17.91
C SER A 3 -4.10 -16.10 -17.18
N SER A 4 -3.02 -15.72 -17.85
CA SER A 4 -1.97 -14.85 -17.30
C SER A 4 -2.47 -13.42 -17.11
N TYR A 5 -3.29 -12.92 -18.04
CA TYR A 5 -3.92 -11.61 -17.92
C TYR A 5 -4.92 -11.56 -16.76
N ASN A 6 -5.76 -12.58 -16.61
CA ASN A 6 -6.73 -12.67 -15.51
C ASN A 6 -6.04 -12.85 -14.14
N ALA A 7 -4.93 -13.58 -14.07
CA ALA A 7 -4.12 -13.69 -12.85
C ALA A 7 -3.45 -12.34 -12.49
N LEU A 8 -3.00 -11.60 -13.49
CA LEU A 8 -2.43 -10.25 -13.33
C LEU A 8 -3.47 -9.26 -12.81
N MET A 9 -4.65 -9.24 -13.43
CA MET A 9 -5.76 -8.35 -13.03
C MET A 9 -6.34 -8.74 -11.67
N GLY A 10 -6.25 -10.02 -11.26
CA GLY A 10 -6.67 -10.48 -9.93
C GLY A 10 -5.76 -10.02 -8.79
N GLN A 11 -4.50 -9.69 -9.07
CA GLN A 11 -3.54 -9.19 -8.08
C GLN A 11 -3.53 -7.66 -7.95
N ILE A 12 -3.92 -6.96 -9.02
CA ILE A 12 -4.08 -5.51 -9.00
C ILE A 12 -5.53 -5.24 -8.57
N ASN A 13 -5.70 -4.60 -7.41
CA ASN A 13 -7.01 -4.10 -7.00
C ASN A 13 -7.53 -3.12 -8.07
N PRO A 14 -8.62 -3.43 -8.81
CA PRO A 14 -9.13 -2.56 -9.87
C PRO A 14 -9.45 -1.15 -9.37
N HIS A 15 -9.92 -1.05 -8.15
CA HIS A 15 -10.21 0.22 -7.49
C HIS A 15 -8.93 1.06 -7.28
N PHE A 16 -7.81 0.44 -6.91
CA PHE A 16 -6.52 1.12 -6.82
C PHE A 16 -6.07 1.62 -8.19
N PHE A 17 -6.19 0.80 -9.23
CA PHE A 17 -5.84 1.16 -10.60
C PHE A 17 -6.61 2.41 -11.08
N PHE A 18 -7.94 2.39 -11.00
CA PHE A 18 -8.76 3.53 -11.41
C PHE A 18 -8.51 4.78 -10.57
N ASN A 19 -8.31 4.63 -9.26
CA ASN A 19 -7.97 5.75 -8.39
C ASN A 19 -6.62 6.36 -8.73
N SER A 20 -5.65 5.54 -9.10
CA SER A 20 -4.32 6.01 -9.53
C SER A 20 -4.40 6.81 -10.84
N LEU A 21 -5.20 6.37 -11.80
CA LEU A 21 -5.45 7.12 -13.02
C LEU A 21 -6.16 8.45 -12.75
N ASN A 22 -7.12 8.47 -11.81
CA ASN A 22 -7.81 9.70 -11.41
C ASN A 22 -6.84 10.68 -10.72
N GLY A 23 -5.93 10.19 -9.88
CA GLY A 23 -4.87 10.99 -9.27
C GLY A 23 -3.95 11.64 -10.32
N LEU A 24 -3.50 10.84 -11.29
CA LEU A 24 -2.69 11.33 -12.40
C LEU A 24 -3.42 12.41 -13.21
N ASN A 25 -4.69 12.17 -13.57
CA ASN A 25 -5.50 13.14 -14.30
C ASN A 25 -5.67 14.46 -13.53
N SER A 26 -5.85 14.39 -12.21
CA SER A 26 -5.96 15.58 -11.35
C SER A 26 -4.69 16.42 -11.37
N LEU A 27 -3.50 15.78 -11.28
CA LEU A 27 -2.21 16.47 -11.34
C LEU A 27 -1.96 17.12 -12.70
N ILE A 28 -2.31 16.42 -13.80
CA ILE A 28 -2.20 16.95 -15.16
C ILE A 28 -3.08 18.20 -15.33
N ARG A 29 -4.34 18.14 -14.87
CA ARG A 29 -5.27 19.28 -14.94
C ARG A 29 -4.83 20.46 -14.09
N ALA A 30 -4.16 20.21 -12.96
CA ALA A 30 -3.59 21.25 -12.11
C ALA A 30 -2.33 21.90 -12.70
N GLY A 31 -1.78 21.35 -13.79
CA GLY A 31 -0.56 21.84 -14.43
C GLY A 31 0.72 21.57 -13.62
N GLU A 32 0.67 20.67 -12.64
CA GLU A 32 1.79 20.32 -11.76
C GLU A 32 2.70 19.27 -12.42
N GLN A 33 3.50 19.71 -13.39
CA GLN A 33 4.30 18.81 -14.22
C GLN A 33 5.27 17.95 -13.43
N GLU A 34 6.02 18.52 -12.49
CA GLU A 34 6.99 17.76 -11.67
C GLU A 34 6.31 16.68 -10.83
N LYS A 35 5.24 17.03 -10.12
CA LYS A 35 4.47 16.08 -9.34
C LYS A 35 3.81 15.00 -10.20
N THR A 36 3.42 15.36 -11.43
CA THR A 36 2.87 14.39 -12.39
C THR A 36 3.91 13.33 -12.75
N LEU A 37 5.16 13.75 -13.00
CA LEU A 37 6.26 12.84 -13.33
C LEU A 37 6.63 11.95 -12.14
N GLU A 38 6.74 12.53 -10.93
CA GLU A 38 7.00 11.77 -9.71
C GLU A 38 5.89 10.74 -9.43
N TYR A 39 4.65 11.14 -9.62
CA TYR A 39 3.50 10.25 -9.45
C TYR A 39 3.54 9.09 -10.44
N LEU A 40 3.84 9.36 -11.71
CA LEU A 40 3.95 8.34 -12.76
C LEU A 40 5.09 7.36 -12.47
N GLU A 41 6.24 7.85 -11.99
CA GLU A 41 7.35 7.01 -11.57
C GLU A 41 6.98 6.12 -10.38
N GLY A 42 6.34 6.67 -9.36
CA GLY A 42 5.84 5.93 -8.21
C GLY A 42 4.85 4.84 -8.63
N LEU A 43 3.92 5.18 -9.53
CA LEU A 43 2.94 4.24 -10.07
C LEU A 43 3.61 3.09 -10.84
N SER A 44 4.60 3.41 -11.67
CA SER A 44 5.38 2.42 -12.42
C SER A 44 6.14 1.47 -11.48
N ASN A 45 6.73 1.99 -10.41
CA ASN A 45 7.43 1.20 -9.40
C ASN A 45 6.48 0.26 -8.64
N VAL A 46 5.31 0.74 -8.26
CA VAL A 46 4.27 -0.07 -7.61
C VAL A 46 3.83 -1.22 -8.51
N PHE A 47 3.50 -0.94 -9.77
CA PHE A 47 3.09 -2.00 -10.70
C PHE A 47 4.20 -3.01 -10.97
N ARG A 48 5.43 -2.54 -11.16
CA ARG A 48 6.59 -3.43 -11.37
C ARG A 48 6.77 -4.39 -10.19
N TYR A 49 6.65 -3.90 -8.97
CA TYR A 49 6.76 -4.72 -7.78
C TYR A 49 5.63 -5.74 -7.65
N ILE A 50 4.39 -5.33 -7.92
CA ILE A 50 3.23 -6.23 -7.93
C ILE A 50 3.43 -7.35 -8.96
N LEU A 51 3.95 -7.03 -10.16
CA LEU A 51 4.24 -8.04 -11.19
C LEU A 51 5.34 -9.03 -10.77
N GLN A 52 6.32 -8.59 -9.98
CA GLN A 52 7.36 -9.47 -9.47
C GLN A 52 6.83 -10.55 -8.52
N SER A 53 5.69 -10.31 -7.85
CA SER A 53 5.09 -11.29 -6.94
C SER A 53 4.68 -12.59 -7.61
N ASN A 54 4.56 -12.62 -8.94
CA ASN A 54 4.33 -13.83 -9.71
C ASN A 54 5.55 -14.78 -9.75
N HIS A 55 6.74 -14.25 -9.49
CA HIS A 55 8.02 -14.97 -9.65
C HIS A 55 8.85 -15.01 -8.37
N LYS A 56 8.55 -14.16 -7.40
CA LYS A 56 9.22 -14.09 -6.10
C LYS A 56 8.23 -14.38 -4.98
N THR A 57 8.58 -15.25 -4.06
CA THR A 57 7.79 -15.53 -2.86
C THR A 57 8.29 -14.76 -1.64
N LEU A 58 9.61 -14.56 -1.54
CA LEU A 58 10.27 -13.86 -0.44
C LEU A 58 11.09 -12.69 -0.96
N VAL A 59 11.03 -11.60 -0.24
CA VAL A 59 11.81 -10.37 -0.49
C VAL A 59 12.48 -9.91 0.79
N SER A 60 13.44 -8.98 0.71
CA SER A 60 13.96 -8.33 1.90
C SER A 60 12.94 -7.31 2.44
N LEU A 61 13.03 -7.04 3.73
CA LEU A 61 12.22 -5.98 4.34
C LEU A 61 12.50 -4.63 3.68
N ASP A 62 13.73 -4.36 3.27
CA ASP A 62 14.07 -3.14 2.51
C ASP A 62 13.30 -3.06 1.18
N GLU A 63 13.28 -4.14 0.38
CA GLU A 63 12.51 -4.18 -0.88
C GLU A 63 11.01 -3.93 -0.63
N GLU A 64 10.44 -4.56 0.40
CA GLU A 64 9.03 -4.38 0.76
C GLU A 64 8.74 -2.95 1.24
N LEU A 65 9.61 -2.35 2.04
CA LEU A 65 9.46 -0.97 2.51
C LEU A 65 9.63 0.06 1.39
N GLN A 66 10.46 -0.18 0.40
CA GLN A 66 10.55 0.68 -0.79
C GLN A 66 9.23 0.66 -1.57
N PHE A 67 8.65 -0.52 -1.75
CA PHE A 67 7.30 -0.63 -2.32
C PHE A 67 6.26 0.11 -1.48
N VAL A 68 6.25 -0.07 -0.15
CA VAL A 68 5.33 0.63 0.75
C VAL A 68 5.47 2.14 0.63
N LYS A 69 6.70 2.67 0.59
CA LYS A 69 6.94 4.11 0.39
C LYS A 69 6.33 4.63 -0.92
N ALA A 70 6.54 3.92 -2.03
CA ALA A 70 5.95 4.28 -3.32
C ALA A 70 4.42 4.23 -3.27
N TYR A 71 3.84 3.16 -2.72
CA TYR A 71 2.41 2.98 -2.59
C TYR A 71 1.76 4.06 -1.71
N THR A 72 2.38 4.37 -0.57
CA THR A 72 1.88 5.38 0.36
C THR A 72 2.00 6.80 -0.18
N TYR A 73 3.00 7.08 -1.03
CA TYR A 73 3.08 8.33 -1.77
C TYR A 73 1.87 8.52 -2.70
N LEU A 74 1.50 7.50 -3.47
CA LEU A 74 0.32 7.55 -4.35
C LEU A 74 -0.97 7.77 -3.55
N LEU A 75 -1.11 7.10 -2.41
CA LEU A 75 -2.24 7.34 -1.49
C LEU A 75 -2.23 8.76 -0.93
N GLY A 76 -1.06 9.30 -0.60
CA GLY A 76 -0.89 10.67 -0.09
C GLY A 76 -1.39 11.73 -1.06
N VAL A 77 -1.15 11.57 -2.35
CA VAL A 77 -1.69 12.46 -3.40
C VAL A 77 -3.22 12.45 -3.40
N ARG A 78 -3.82 11.26 -3.22
CA ARG A 78 -5.29 11.12 -3.17
C ARG A 78 -5.91 11.71 -1.91
N TYR A 79 -5.29 11.47 -0.77
CA TYR A 79 -5.85 11.81 0.54
C TYR A 79 -5.31 13.11 1.14
N GLU A 80 -4.57 13.90 0.40
CA GLU A 80 -3.99 15.21 0.76
C GLU A 80 -4.09 15.58 2.25
N HIS A 81 -3.00 15.56 2.99
CA HIS A 81 -2.94 15.94 4.42
C HIS A 81 -3.94 15.23 5.38
N LYS A 82 -4.54 14.12 4.91
CA LYS A 82 -5.49 13.32 5.69
C LYS A 82 -4.97 11.94 6.02
N LEU A 83 -3.82 11.55 5.44
CA LEU A 83 -3.19 10.26 5.60
C LEU A 83 -1.70 10.46 5.87
N PHE A 84 -1.23 9.94 6.98
CA PHE A 84 0.16 10.08 7.42
C PHE A 84 0.78 8.70 7.66
N PHE A 85 2.00 8.54 7.17
CA PHE A 85 2.80 7.34 7.36
C PHE A 85 4.08 7.67 8.13
N SER A 86 4.40 6.82 9.09
CA SER A 86 5.69 6.81 9.78
C SER A 86 6.32 5.44 9.67
N ILE A 87 7.56 5.38 9.17
CA ILE A 87 8.32 4.14 9.02
C ILE A 87 9.59 4.29 9.85
N GLN A 88 9.69 3.51 10.94
CA GLN A 88 10.81 3.51 11.89
C GLN A 88 11.35 2.08 12.06
N VAL A 89 12.03 1.61 11.03
CA VAL A 89 12.60 0.26 10.98
C VAL A 89 14.10 0.35 11.15
N GLU A 90 14.63 -0.40 12.10
CA GLU A 90 16.08 -0.46 12.34
C GLU A 90 16.78 -1.13 11.17
N GLU A 91 17.97 -0.60 10.81
CA GLU A 91 18.75 -1.07 9.67
C GLU A 91 19.12 -2.55 9.76
N THR A 92 19.30 -3.06 10.97
CA THR A 92 19.62 -4.47 11.25
C THR A 92 18.56 -5.44 10.74
N TYR A 93 17.32 -4.99 10.60
CA TYR A 93 16.20 -5.81 10.10
C TYR A 93 16.00 -5.72 8.58
N MET A 94 16.62 -4.78 7.89
CA MET A 94 16.38 -4.51 6.46
C MET A 94 16.66 -5.72 5.55
N ARG A 95 17.61 -6.57 5.92
CA ARG A 95 17.96 -7.79 5.17
C ARG A 95 17.10 -9.02 5.52
N LYS A 96 16.27 -8.93 6.56
CA LYS A 96 15.36 -10.02 6.93
C LYS A 96 14.35 -10.25 5.80
N LYS A 97 13.97 -11.52 5.62
CA LYS A 97 13.05 -11.92 4.55
C LYS A 97 11.61 -12.02 5.07
N LEU A 98 10.68 -11.61 4.23
CA LEU A 98 9.24 -11.76 4.45
C LEU A 98 8.54 -12.06 3.11
N PRO A 99 7.31 -12.57 3.13
CA PRO A 99 6.56 -12.79 1.90
C PRO A 99 6.33 -11.46 1.17
N ILE A 100 6.52 -11.48 -0.16
CA ILE A 100 6.26 -10.31 -1.00
C ILE A 100 4.81 -9.85 -0.86
N LEU A 101 4.57 -8.55 -0.87
CA LEU A 101 3.24 -7.92 -0.71
C LEU A 101 2.54 -8.27 0.62
N SER A 102 3.30 -8.62 1.68
CA SER A 102 2.70 -8.93 2.99
C SER A 102 2.17 -7.70 3.71
N LEU A 103 2.74 -6.52 3.48
CA LEU A 103 2.31 -5.27 4.12
C LEU A 103 1.12 -4.60 3.42
N LEU A 104 0.94 -4.86 2.13
CA LEU A 104 -0.11 -4.23 1.32
C LEU A 104 -1.53 -4.47 1.87
N PRO A 105 -1.97 -5.71 2.19
CA PRO A 105 -3.32 -5.94 2.72
C PRO A 105 -3.58 -5.23 4.04
N LEU A 106 -2.56 -5.04 4.87
CA LEU A 106 -2.68 -4.37 6.16
C LEU A 106 -2.92 -2.87 5.96
N ILE A 107 -2.19 -2.25 5.03
CA ILE A 107 -2.37 -0.83 4.66
C ILE A 107 -3.73 -0.63 3.99
N GLU A 108 -4.11 -1.50 3.06
CA GLU A 108 -5.42 -1.44 2.40
C GLU A 108 -6.57 -1.56 3.39
N ASN A 109 -6.48 -2.47 4.36
CA ASN A 109 -7.49 -2.62 5.41
C ASN A 109 -7.60 -1.35 6.27
N ALA A 110 -6.48 -0.75 6.66
CA ALA A 110 -6.48 0.49 7.42
C ALA A 110 -7.20 1.62 6.65
N VAL A 111 -6.92 1.76 5.36
CA VAL A 111 -7.56 2.79 4.50
C VAL A 111 -9.02 2.47 4.23
N LYS A 112 -9.37 1.21 3.99
CA LYS A 112 -10.74 0.79 3.65
C LYS A 112 -11.72 0.94 4.81
N HIS A 113 -11.31 0.57 6.01
CA HIS A 113 -12.21 0.44 7.16
C HIS A 113 -12.25 1.67 8.07
N ASN A 114 -11.41 2.69 7.84
CA ASN A 114 -11.39 3.89 8.64
C ASN A 114 -11.90 5.12 7.89
N VAL A 115 -12.50 6.04 8.65
CA VAL A 115 -12.83 7.39 8.16
C VAL A 115 -11.53 8.17 7.98
N ILE A 116 -11.36 8.78 6.81
CA ILE A 116 -10.19 9.62 6.48
C ILE A 116 -10.69 11.02 6.16
N SER A 117 -10.44 11.97 7.05
CA SER A 117 -10.86 13.37 6.89
C SER A 117 -9.83 14.33 7.48
N LYS A 118 -9.93 15.62 7.18
CA LYS A 118 -9.06 16.66 7.79
C LYS A 118 -9.19 16.68 9.30
N ARG A 119 -10.41 16.49 9.84
CA ARG A 119 -10.68 16.46 11.28
C ARG A 119 -10.15 15.17 11.94
N HIS A 120 -10.12 14.10 11.20
CA HIS A 120 -9.72 12.78 11.66
C HIS A 120 -8.78 12.14 10.62
N PRO A 121 -7.52 12.59 10.58
CA PRO A 121 -6.54 12.00 9.68
C PRO A 121 -6.25 10.56 10.11
N LEU A 122 -6.05 9.67 9.13
CA LEU A 122 -5.57 8.33 9.37
C LEU A 122 -4.05 8.36 9.54
N GLN A 123 -3.57 7.79 10.63
CA GLN A 123 -2.15 7.60 10.88
C GLN A 123 -1.81 6.11 10.83
N ILE A 124 -0.79 5.76 10.06
CA ILE A 124 -0.25 4.41 9.97
C ILE A 124 1.22 4.46 10.35
N GLN A 125 1.62 3.61 11.30
CA GLN A 125 2.99 3.50 11.78
C GLN A 125 3.50 2.10 11.51
N ILE A 126 4.70 2.00 10.95
CA ILE A 126 5.43 0.75 10.72
C ILE A 126 6.75 0.84 11.46
N TYR A 127 7.00 -0.08 12.37
CA TYR A 127 8.24 -0.08 13.15
C TYR A 127 8.67 -1.49 13.56
N THR A 128 9.93 -1.63 13.89
CA THR A 128 10.48 -2.88 14.45
C THR A 128 10.53 -2.84 15.97
N LYS A 129 10.32 -3.98 16.58
CA LYS A 129 10.60 -4.25 18.00
C LYS A 129 11.67 -5.34 18.13
N SER A 130 12.22 -5.50 19.36
CA SER A 130 13.03 -6.65 19.74
C SER A 130 12.36 -7.97 19.33
N ASP A 131 13.14 -9.04 19.22
CA ASP A 131 12.65 -10.39 18.89
C ASP A 131 12.06 -10.56 17.48
N ASN A 132 12.54 -9.76 16.51
CA ASN A 132 12.13 -9.84 15.10
C ASN A 132 10.64 -9.48 14.84
N TRP A 133 10.05 -8.64 15.66
CA TRP A 133 8.70 -8.16 15.40
C TRP A 133 8.69 -6.97 14.45
N LEU A 134 7.94 -7.09 13.37
CA LEU A 134 7.52 -5.96 12.54
C LEU A 134 6.09 -5.60 12.93
N VAL A 135 5.86 -4.38 13.37
CA VAL A 135 4.59 -3.90 13.88
C VAL A 135 4.00 -2.87 12.93
N ILE A 136 2.74 -3.05 12.60
CA ILE A 136 1.93 -2.05 11.89
C ILE A 136 0.79 -1.63 12.79
N LEU A 137 0.72 -0.34 13.06
CA LEU A 137 -0.36 0.28 13.83
C LEU A 137 -1.09 1.30 12.98
N ASN A 138 -2.39 1.41 13.16
CA ASN A 138 -3.15 2.52 12.61
C ASN A 138 -4.14 3.07 13.64
N SER A 139 -4.47 4.36 13.51
CA SER A 139 -5.57 4.95 14.24
C SER A 139 -6.89 4.31 13.82
N ILE A 140 -7.79 4.05 14.76
CA ILE A 140 -9.05 3.36 14.51
C ILE A 140 -10.20 4.37 14.57
N ARG A 141 -10.90 4.53 13.44
CA ARG A 141 -12.19 5.21 13.31
C ARG A 141 -13.04 4.47 12.29
N PRO A 142 -13.79 3.46 12.72
CA PRO A 142 -14.59 2.65 11.81
C PRO A 142 -15.58 3.50 11.02
N LYS A 143 -15.75 3.19 9.73
CA LYS A 143 -16.86 3.71 8.94
C LYS A 143 -18.16 3.14 9.49
N MET A 144 -19.21 3.97 9.57
CA MET A 144 -20.52 3.55 10.07
C MET A 144 -21.26 2.57 9.13
N GLU A 145 -20.81 2.42 7.88
CA GLU A 145 -21.38 1.45 6.96
C GLU A 145 -20.71 0.09 7.20
N GLU A 146 -21.54 -0.91 7.50
CA GLU A 146 -21.15 -2.32 7.49
C GLU A 146 -20.72 -2.72 6.07
N THR A 147 -19.46 -2.46 5.73
CA THR A 147 -18.91 -3.20 4.61
C THR A 147 -18.76 -4.64 5.08
N VAL A 148 -19.60 -5.52 4.56
CA VAL A 148 -19.43 -6.97 4.67
C VAL A 148 -18.10 -7.33 4.02
N GLY A 149 -17.03 -7.00 4.72
CA GLY A 149 -15.67 -7.30 4.35
C GLY A 149 -15.36 -8.69 4.83
N HIS A 150 -15.42 -9.66 3.94
CA HIS A 150 -14.86 -10.98 4.20
C HIS A 150 -13.38 -10.77 4.55
N GLY A 151 -12.97 -11.18 5.74
CA GLY A 151 -11.59 -11.06 6.24
C GLY A 151 -10.55 -11.93 5.51
N ILE A 152 -10.71 -12.06 4.19
CA ILE A 152 -9.92 -12.91 3.28
C ILE A 152 -8.45 -12.45 3.23
N GLY A 153 -8.22 -11.12 3.25
CA GLY A 153 -6.86 -10.58 3.16
C GLY A 153 -5.97 -10.95 4.36
N LEU A 154 -6.52 -10.86 5.59
CA LEU A 154 -5.79 -11.23 6.81
C LEU A 154 -5.67 -12.74 6.97
N LYS A 155 -6.68 -13.50 6.52
CA LYS A 155 -6.63 -14.96 6.51
C LYS A 155 -5.50 -15.46 5.62
N ASN A 156 -5.39 -14.94 4.40
CA ASN A 156 -4.32 -15.29 3.46
C ASN A 156 -2.92 -14.93 3.98
N LEU A 157 -2.80 -13.89 4.82
CA LEU A 157 -1.53 -13.51 5.43
C LEU A 157 -1.12 -14.47 6.55
N ARG A 158 -2.07 -15.03 7.29
CA ARG A 158 -1.80 -16.00 8.37
C ARG A 158 -1.43 -17.39 7.85
N GLU A 159 -1.82 -17.71 6.62
CA GLU A 159 -1.55 -19.02 5.97
C GLU A 159 -0.23 -19.02 5.16
N ARG A 160 0.47 -17.89 5.08
CA ARG A 160 1.79 -17.73 4.43
C ARG A 160 2.91 -17.71 5.45
#